data_3d25887be9d1be5b34f08da84e1805c0
#
_entry.id   3d25887be9d1be5b34f08da84e1805c0
#
_cell.length_a   1.000
_cell.length_b   1.000
_cell.length_c   1.000
_cell.angle_alpha   90.00
_cell.angle_beta   90.00
_cell.angle_gamma   90.00
#
_symmetry.space_group_name_H-M   'P 1'
#
loop_
_entity.id
_entity.type
_entity.pdbx_description
1 polymer ?
#
loop_
_entity_poly.entity_id
_entity_poly.type
_entity_poly.pdbx_seq_one_letter_code
_entity_poly.pdbx_strand_id
1 'polypeptide(L)'
;MRNFSLFVTPEIDLRLGIYTFEEILKNVRNYIQASSDIKQIARFMSSNVSHEKLLFIRVLPLFIKRLAIAAFYRGLGSKKCSGIITNLGVLRLPEEMEEMFDSIHIVPPPPNTRVKVSCAIVSFKGKVRMCFCNMTESNELEQSILKHLSDSGIHIKILNNN
;
A
#
# COMPACT_ATOMS: atom_id res chain seq x y z
N MET A 1 -20.17 5.63 -6.67
CA MET A 1 -18.74 5.74 -7.01
C MET A 1 -18.11 4.38 -6.72
N ARG A 2 -17.58 3.66 -7.71
CA ARG A 2 -16.93 2.35 -7.49
C ARG A 2 -15.48 2.60 -7.16
N ASN A 3 -14.99 1.99 -6.09
CA ASN A 3 -13.58 2.07 -5.71
C ASN A 3 -12.76 1.07 -6.54
N PHE A 4 -11.87 1.56 -7.38
CA PHE A 4 -10.95 0.75 -8.19
C PHE A 4 -9.54 0.83 -7.62
N SER A 5 -9.39 0.44 -6.38
CA SER A 5 -8.04 0.30 -5.80
C SER A 5 -7.40 -0.99 -6.30
N LEU A 6 -6.28 -0.86 -6.98
CA LEU A 6 -5.40 -1.97 -7.34
C LEU A 6 -4.22 -1.96 -6.39
N PHE A 7 -3.89 -3.12 -5.87
CA PHE A 7 -2.69 -3.31 -5.07
C PHE A 7 -1.86 -4.45 -5.65
N VAL A 8 -0.57 -4.33 -5.51
CA VAL A 8 0.42 -5.34 -5.87
C VAL A 8 1.07 -5.85 -4.62
N THR A 9 1.39 -7.14 -4.58
CA THR A 9 1.98 -7.80 -3.41
C THR A 9 3.32 -8.41 -3.81
N PRO A 10 4.41 -7.61 -3.90
CA PRO A 10 5.74 -8.18 -4.10
C PRO A 10 6.08 -9.09 -2.92
N GLU A 11 6.56 -10.27 -3.22
CA GLU A 11 6.91 -11.28 -2.24
C GLU A 11 8.39 -11.62 -2.35
N ILE A 12 9.06 -11.71 -1.20
CA ILE A 12 10.47 -12.14 -1.11
C ILE A 12 10.51 -13.34 -0.20
N ASP A 13 10.94 -14.48 -0.73
CA ASP A 13 11.08 -15.72 0.04
C ASP A 13 12.43 -15.77 0.74
N LEU A 14 12.45 -15.39 2.01
CA LEU A 14 13.66 -15.40 2.84
C LEU A 14 14.25 -16.79 3.07
N ARG A 15 13.53 -17.88 2.72
CA ARG A 15 14.04 -19.25 2.81
C ARG A 15 15.07 -19.56 1.73
N LEU A 16 15.11 -18.77 0.65
CA LEU A 16 16.06 -18.93 -0.44
C LEU A 16 17.46 -18.36 -0.13
N GLY A 17 17.61 -17.66 0.99
CA GLY A 17 18.88 -17.13 1.44
C GLY A 17 18.81 -15.66 1.89
N ILE A 18 19.99 -15.06 2.06
CA ILE A 18 20.13 -13.66 2.43
C ILE A 18 20.17 -12.83 1.15
N TYR A 19 19.29 -11.84 1.08
CA TYR A 19 19.23 -10.89 -0.04
C TYR A 19 19.95 -9.60 0.30
N THR A 20 20.68 -9.07 -0.65
CA THR A 20 21.17 -7.71 -0.60
C THR A 20 20.03 -6.72 -0.85
N PHE A 21 20.19 -5.46 -0.41
CA PHE A 21 19.18 -4.41 -0.67
C PHE A 21 18.92 -4.23 -2.17
N GLU A 22 19.95 -4.32 -3.00
CA GLU A 22 19.86 -4.16 -4.45
C GLU A 22 19.07 -5.30 -5.11
N GLU A 23 19.25 -6.52 -4.64
CA GLU A 23 18.46 -7.68 -5.11
C GLU A 23 16.99 -7.53 -4.73
N ILE A 24 16.70 -7.09 -3.51
CA ILE A 24 15.34 -6.80 -3.06
C ILE A 24 14.72 -5.71 -3.92
N LEU A 25 15.43 -4.61 -4.12
CA LEU A 25 14.96 -3.47 -4.93
C LEU A 25 14.67 -3.90 -6.37
N LYS A 26 15.57 -4.67 -6.99
CA LYS A 26 15.40 -5.21 -8.34
C LYS A 26 14.17 -6.11 -8.44
N ASN A 27 13.99 -7.03 -7.49
CA ASN A 27 12.86 -7.94 -7.46
C ASN A 27 11.54 -7.20 -7.30
N VAL A 28 11.46 -6.26 -6.36
CA VAL A 28 10.26 -5.46 -6.11
C VAL A 28 9.94 -4.59 -7.33
N ARG A 29 10.95 -3.94 -7.92
CA ARG A 29 10.78 -3.10 -9.12
C ARG A 29 10.25 -3.90 -10.30
N ASN A 30 10.85 -5.05 -10.59
CA ASN A 30 10.42 -5.93 -11.68
C ASN A 30 8.99 -6.43 -11.45
N TYR A 31 8.64 -6.79 -10.22
CA TYR A 31 7.30 -7.24 -9.87
C TYR A 31 6.26 -6.13 -10.07
N ILE A 32 6.54 -4.92 -9.58
CA ILE A 32 5.66 -3.75 -9.76
C ILE A 32 5.49 -3.44 -11.24
N GLN A 33 6.59 -3.43 -12.00
CA GLN A 33 6.56 -3.12 -13.43
C GLN A 33 5.74 -4.15 -14.23
N ALA A 34 5.93 -5.43 -13.95
CA ALA A 34 5.15 -6.49 -14.58
C ALA A 34 3.66 -6.42 -14.20
N SER A 35 3.36 -6.11 -12.93
CA SER A 35 1.98 -6.00 -12.44
C SER A 35 1.27 -4.73 -12.90
N SER A 36 2.02 -3.69 -13.27
CA SER A 36 1.50 -2.40 -13.75
C SER A 36 1.24 -2.37 -15.26
N ASP A 37 1.46 -3.49 -15.97
CA ASP A 37 1.10 -3.60 -17.39
C ASP A 37 -0.42 -3.44 -17.56
N ILE A 38 -0.82 -2.64 -18.55
CA ILE A 38 -2.22 -2.34 -18.88
C ILE A 38 -3.04 -3.62 -19.08
N LYS A 39 -2.45 -4.66 -19.67
CA LYS A 39 -3.12 -5.95 -19.86
C LYS A 39 -3.36 -6.68 -18.53
N GLN A 40 -2.42 -6.61 -17.61
CA GLN A 40 -2.58 -7.20 -16.27
C GLN A 40 -3.63 -6.44 -15.46
N ILE A 41 -3.58 -5.12 -15.48
CA ILE A 41 -4.58 -4.26 -14.84
C ILE A 41 -5.98 -4.57 -15.39
N ALA A 42 -6.14 -4.63 -16.71
CA ALA A 42 -7.40 -4.97 -17.36
C ALA A 42 -7.91 -6.37 -16.96
N ARG A 43 -6.99 -7.34 -16.84
CA ARG A 43 -7.32 -8.69 -16.40
C ARG A 43 -7.81 -8.72 -14.94
N PHE A 44 -7.14 -8.00 -14.03
CA PHE A 44 -7.57 -7.88 -12.64
C PHE A 44 -8.93 -7.21 -12.53
N MET A 45 -9.14 -6.11 -13.25
CA MET A 45 -10.43 -5.42 -13.28
C MET A 45 -11.54 -6.30 -13.85
N SER A 46 -11.26 -6.99 -14.94
CA SER A 46 -12.21 -7.92 -15.57
C SER A 46 -12.57 -9.08 -14.64
N SER A 47 -11.58 -9.65 -13.94
CA SER A 47 -11.82 -10.73 -12.98
C SER A 47 -12.72 -10.27 -11.83
N ASN A 48 -12.43 -9.12 -11.22
CA ASN A 48 -13.23 -8.57 -10.13
C ASN A 48 -14.68 -8.29 -10.56
N VAL A 49 -14.88 -7.71 -11.75
CA VAL A 49 -16.21 -7.44 -12.30
C VAL A 49 -16.93 -8.72 -12.68
N SER A 50 -16.23 -9.74 -13.16
CA SER A 50 -16.83 -11.02 -13.55
C SER A 50 -17.44 -11.76 -12.35
N HIS A 51 -16.77 -11.72 -11.20
CA HIS A 51 -17.31 -12.30 -9.97
C HIS A 51 -18.60 -11.61 -9.49
N GLU A 52 -18.70 -10.28 -9.67
CA GLU A 52 -19.94 -9.55 -9.33
C GLU A 52 -21.09 -9.84 -10.29
N LYS A 53 -20.80 -10.23 -11.54
CA LYS A 53 -21.81 -10.56 -12.56
C LYS A 53 -22.39 -11.95 -12.42
N LEU A 54 -21.80 -12.83 -11.61
CA LEU A 54 -22.35 -14.16 -11.37
C LEU A 54 -23.72 -14.02 -10.68
N LEU A 55 -24.78 -14.38 -11.41
CA LEU A 55 -26.16 -14.34 -10.93
C LEU A 55 -26.30 -15.06 -9.58
N PHE A 56 -25.57 -16.15 -9.41
CA PHE A 56 -25.56 -16.93 -8.17
C PHE A 56 -25.11 -16.10 -6.96
N ILE A 57 -24.04 -15.30 -7.12
CA ILE A 57 -23.56 -14.42 -6.05
C ILE A 57 -24.55 -13.28 -5.79
N ARG A 58 -25.26 -12.84 -6.84
CA ARG A 58 -26.22 -11.74 -6.74
C ARG A 58 -27.49 -12.11 -5.97
N VAL A 59 -27.93 -13.34 -6.11
CA VAL A 59 -29.17 -13.86 -5.46
C VAL A 59 -28.89 -14.28 -4.01
N LEU A 60 -27.65 -14.58 -3.63
CA LEU A 60 -27.32 -15.00 -2.26
C LEU A 60 -27.73 -13.94 -1.23
N PRO A 61 -28.42 -14.31 -0.14
CA PRO A 61 -28.71 -13.40 0.98
C PRO A 61 -27.48 -12.81 1.60
N LEU A 62 -27.59 -11.58 2.08
CA LEU A 62 -26.44 -10.79 2.57
C LEU A 62 -25.70 -11.45 3.74
N PHE A 63 -26.42 -12.16 4.62
CA PHE A 63 -25.81 -12.85 5.75
C PHE A 63 -24.92 -14.02 5.33
N ILE A 64 -25.29 -14.74 4.26
CA ILE A 64 -24.47 -15.83 3.70
C ILE A 64 -23.23 -15.25 3.03
N LYS A 65 -23.37 -14.15 2.26
CA LYS A 65 -22.24 -13.42 1.69
C LYS A 65 -21.26 -12.97 2.76
N ARG A 66 -21.76 -12.39 3.84
CA ARG A 66 -20.94 -11.92 4.96
C ARG A 66 -20.15 -13.06 5.60
N LEU A 67 -20.79 -14.21 5.81
CA LEU A 67 -20.13 -15.37 6.40
C LEU A 67 -19.06 -15.94 5.46
N ALA A 68 -19.37 -16.08 4.16
CA ALA A 68 -18.43 -16.57 3.16
C ALA A 68 -17.21 -15.63 3.00
N ILE A 69 -17.45 -14.32 2.92
CA ILE A 69 -16.37 -13.30 2.85
C ILE A 69 -15.52 -13.31 4.11
N ALA A 70 -16.15 -13.43 5.29
CA ALA A 70 -15.42 -13.50 6.55
C ALA A 70 -14.56 -14.77 6.67
N ALA A 71 -15.06 -15.92 6.21
CA ALA A 71 -14.33 -17.18 6.18
C ALA A 71 -13.15 -17.11 5.19
N PHE A 72 -13.38 -16.57 3.99
CA PHE A 72 -12.36 -16.35 2.98
C PHE A 72 -11.27 -15.40 3.47
N TYR A 73 -11.66 -14.28 4.07
CA TYR A 73 -10.74 -13.29 4.62
C TYR A 73 -9.91 -13.87 5.78
N ARG A 74 -10.53 -14.67 6.66
CA ARG A 74 -9.80 -15.36 7.75
C ARG A 74 -8.83 -16.42 7.25
N GLY A 75 -9.19 -17.14 6.18
CA GLY A 75 -8.37 -18.24 5.64
C GLY A 75 -7.24 -17.78 4.73
N LEU A 76 -7.51 -16.90 3.79
CA LEU A 76 -6.62 -16.58 2.67
C LEU A 76 -6.20 -15.11 2.60
N GLY A 77 -7.02 -14.20 3.15
CA GLY A 77 -6.91 -12.78 2.75
C GLY A 77 -5.78 -11.99 3.35
N SER A 78 -5.24 -12.34 4.52
CA SER A 78 -4.36 -11.40 5.24
C SER A 78 -3.07 -11.98 5.79
N LYS A 79 -2.84 -13.27 5.61
CA LYS A 79 -1.60 -13.91 6.07
C LYS A 79 -0.38 -13.58 5.19
N LYS A 80 -0.60 -12.91 4.05
CA LYS A 80 0.43 -12.66 3.03
C LYS A 80 1.00 -11.24 3.03
N CYS A 81 0.46 -10.32 3.84
CA CYS A 81 0.92 -8.94 3.83
C CYS A 81 1.55 -8.57 5.17
N SER A 82 2.81 -8.16 5.14
CA SER A 82 3.55 -7.66 6.33
C SER A 82 3.20 -6.21 6.64
N GLY A 83 2.88 -5.42 5.63
CA GLY A 83 2.51 -4.01 5.73
C GLY A 83 1.82 -3.53 4.46
N ILE A 84 1.32 -2.29 4.48
CA ILE A 84 0.72 -1.63 3.33
C ILE A 84 1.48 -0.34 3.07
N ILE A 85 1.88 -0.13 1.81
CA ILE A 85 2.47 1.13 1.35
C ILE A 85 1.57 1.70 0.26
N THR A 86 1.11 2.93 0.45
CA THR A 86 0.37 3.70 -0.54
C THR A 86 1.26 4.85 -1.01
N ASN A 87 1.62 4.86 -2.29
CA ASN A 87 2.41 5.93 -2.88
C ASN A 87 1.59 6.63 -3.97
N LEU A 88 1.24 7.89 -3.74
CA LEU A 88 0.52 8.73 -4.70
C LEU A 88 1.44 9.43 -5.70
N GLY A 89 2.76 9.31 -5.51
CA GLY A 89 3.72 9.99 -6.37
C GLY A 89 3.70 11.51 -6.20
N VAL A 90 3.99 12.22 -7.29
CA VAL A 90 4.03 13.68 -7.31
C VAL A 90 2.62 14.22 -7.54
N LEU A 91 2.10 14.92 -6.56
CA LEU A 91 0.83 15.61 -6.67
C LEU A 91 1.04 16.95 -7.37
N ARG A 92 0.34 17.14 -8.48
CA ARG A 92 0.31 18.40 -9.24
C ARG A 92 -1.07 18.99 -9.13
N LEU A 93 -1.14 20.21 -8.64
CA LEU A 93 -2.37 20.98 -8.58
C LEU A 93 -2.31 22.09 -9.64
N PRO A 94 -3.45 22.65 -10.07
CA PRO A 94 -3.47 23.89 -10.82
C PRO A 94 -2.73 25.00 -10.06
N GLU A 95 -2.02 25.90 -10.76
CA GLU A 95 -1.20 26.95 -10.13
C GLU A 95 -1.95 27.76 -9.08
N GLU A 96 -3.18 28.13 -9.38
CA GLU A 96 -4.06 28.89 -8.47
C GLU A 96 -4.33 28.16 -7.15
N MET A 97 -4.42 26.83 -7.19
CA MET A 97 -4.62 26.00 -6.00
C MET A 97 -3.30 25.67 -5.30
N GLU A 98 -2.21 25.59 -6.06
CA GLU A 98 -0.91 25.25 -5.48
C GLU A 98 -0.41 26.29 -4.50
N GLU A 99 -0.69 27.58 -4.75
CA GLU A 99 -0.33 28.67 -3.85
C GLU A 99 -1.08 28.63 -2.52
N MET A 100 -2.29 28.05 -2.50
CA MET A 100 -3.12 27.96 -1.29
C MET A 100 -2.64 26.92 -0.27
N PHE A 101 -1.78 25.99 -0.69
CA PHE A 101 -1.33 24.90 0.17
C PHE A 101 0.18 24.94 0.41
N ASP A 102 0.60 25.05 1.64
CA ASP A 102 2.01 24.94 2.03
C ASP A 102 2.48 23.48 2.02
N SER A 103 1.59 22.56 2.37
CA SER A 103 1.91 21.16 2.45
C SER A 103 0.67 20.27 2.36
N ILE A 104 0.86 19.06 1.84
CA ILE A 104 -0.18 18.06 1.75
C ILE A 104 0.29 16.80 2.47
N HIS A 105 -0.59 16.25 3.30
CA HIS A 105 -0.38 15.02 4.02
C HIS A 105 -1.44 14.01 3.62
N ILE A 106 -1.04 12.75 3.52
CA ILE A 106 -1.95 11.64 3.31
C ILE A 106 -1.84 10.72 4.50
N VAL A 107 -2.97 10.45 5.12
CA VAL A 107 -3.06 9.48 6.19
C VAL A 107 -3.28 8.10 5.57
N PRO A 108 -2.44 7.11 5.84
CA PRO A 108 -2.65 5.75 5.34
C PRO A 108 -3.89 5.13 5.98
N PRO A 109 -4.43 4.06 5.37
CA PRO A 109 -5.52 3.31 6.00
C PRO A 109 -5.08 2.82 7.40
N PRO A 110 -6.01 2.82 8.37
CA PRO A 110 -5.69 2.40 9.73
C PRO A 110 -5.18 0.95 9.74
N PRO A 111 -4.10 0.68 10.47
CA PRO A 111 -3.59 -0.67 10.63
C PRO A 111 -4.63 -1.54 11.36
N ASN A 112 -4.48 -2.84 11.23
CA ASN A 112 -5.33 -3.82 11.90
C ASN A 112 -4.47 -4.93 12.52
N THR A 113 -5.09 -5.85 13.25
CA THR A 113 -4.38 -6.93 13.95
C THR A 113 -3.52 -7.82 13.04
N ARG A 114 -3.73 -7.78 11.72
CA ARG A 114 -3.02 -8.61 10.74
C ARG A 114 -1.98 -7.83 9.94
N VAL A 115 -2.30 -6.60 9.58
CA VAL A 115 -1.39 -5.65 8.92
C VAL A 115 -1.13 -4.54 9.92
N LYS A 116 -0.06 -4.66 10.65
CA LYS A 116 0.23 -3.82 11.83
C LYS A 116 0.80 -2.46 11.47
N VAL A 117 1.38 -2.32 10.29
CA VAL A 117 2.02 -1.09 9.85
C VAL A 117 1.50 -0.69 8.47
N SER A 118 1.16 0.56 8.31
CA SER A 118 0.82 1.16 7.04
C SER A 118 1.59 2.47 6.84
N CYS A 119 1.95 2.75 5.59
CA CYS A 119 2.69 3.95 5.21
C CYS A 119 2.02 4.59 4.00
N ALA A 120 1.87 5.91 4.03
CA ALA A 120 1.47 6.70 2.87
C ALA A 120 2.58 7.66 2.48
N ILE A 121 2.82 7.78 1.18
CA ILE A 121 3.86 8.61 0.60
C ILE A 121 3.22 9.55 -0.41
N VAL A 122 3.59 10.83 -0.35
CA VAL A 122 3.20 11.83 -1.33
C VAL A 122 4.33 12.84 -1.53
N SER A 123 4.49 13.31 -2.75
CA SER A 123 5.42 14.40 -3.08
C SER A 123 4.63 15.63 -3.48
N PHE A 124 4.95 16.78 -2.88
CA PHE A 124 4.34 18.06 -3.20
C PHE A 124 5.37 19.18 -3.02
N LYS A 125 5.46 20.11 -3.97
CA LYS A 125 6.41 21.23 -3.97
C LYS A 125 7.85 20.80 -3.67
N GLY A 126 8.32 19.73 -4.32
CA GLY A 126 9.69 19.24 -4.16
C GLY A 126 9.99 18.55 -2.81
N LYS A 127 9.01 18.38 -1.95
CA LYS A 127 9.13 17.70 -0.65
C LYS A 127 8.38 16.39 -0.66
N VAL A 128 9.03 15.32 -0.19
CA VAL A 128 8.41 14.02 0.04
C VAL A 128 7.91 13.95 1.48
N ARG A 129 6.68 13.54 1.66
CA ARG A 129 6.09 13.28 2.98
C ARG A 129 5.72 11.83 3.10
N MET A 130 6.17 11.24 4.20
CA MET A 130 5.85 9.86 4.58
C MET A 130 5.07 9.91 5.90
N CYS A 131 3.90 9.30 5.90
CA CYS A 131 3.08 9.17 7.09
C CYS A 131 2.98 7.70 7.45
N PHE A 132 3.38 7.36 8.67
CA PHE A 132 3.30 6.00 9.21
C PHE A 132 2.15 5.90 10.20
N CYS A 133 1.40 4.81 10.11
CA CYS A 133 0.46 4.38 11.13
C CYS A 133 0.88 3.00 11.61
N ASN A 134 1.19 2.88 12.88
CA ASN A 134 1.67 1.66 13.51
C ASN A 134 0.75 1.29 14.68
N MET A 135 0.42 0.01 14.79
CA MET A 135 -0.40 -0.55 15.87
C MET A 135 0.46 -1.29 16.90
N THR A 136 1.78 -1.34 16.68
CA THR A 136 2.73 -1.96 17.62
C THR A 136 3.33 -0.90 18.53
N GLU A 137 3.80 -1.31 19.70
CA GLU A 137 4.54 -0.43 20.60
C GLU A 137 5.98 -0.15 20.13
N SER A 138 6.48 -0.97 19.19
CA SER A 138 7.83 -0.83 18.64
C SER A 138 7.85 0.11 17.43
N ASN A 139 8.76 1.06 17.43
CA ASN A 139 9.04 1.97 16.32
C ASN A 139 10.32 1.59 15.55
N GLU A 140 10.78 0.35 15.67
CA GLU A 140 12.04 -0.11 15.05
C GLU A 140 12.02 -0.02 13.54
N LEU A 141 10.87 -0.31 12.91
CA LEU A 141 10.73 -0.24 11.46
C LEU A 141 10.89 1.19 10.96
N GLU A 142 10.18 2.13 11.58
CA GLU A 142 10.24 3.55 11.24
C GLU A 142 11.65 4.10 11.44
N GLN A 143 12.28 3.78 12.57
CA GLN A 143 13.65 4.18 12.87
C GLN A 143 14.66 3.61 11.87
N SER A 144 14.48 2.35 11.47
CA SER A 144 15.35 1.71 10.46
C SER A 144 15.22 2.38 9.10
N ILE A 145 14.00 2.73 8.69
CA ILE A 145 13.75 3.46 7.45
C ILE A 145 14.36 4.85 7.51
N LEU A 146 14.14 5.59 8.59
CA LEU A 146 14.68 6.94 8.77
C LEU A 146 16.22 6.93 8.76
N LYS A 147 16.82 5.95 9.46
CA LYS A 147 18.26 5.78 9.47
C LYS A 147 18.81 5.52 8.06
N HIS A 148 18.20 4.58 7.32
CA HIS A 148 18.64 4.26 5.96
C HIS A 148 18.56 5.47 5.02
N LEU A 149 17.48 6.26 5.11
CA LEU A 149 17.33 7.48 4.33
C LEU A 149 18.36 8.56 4.73
N SER A 150 18.62 8.72 6.03
CA SER A 150 19.62 9.65 6.54
C SER A 150 21.04 9.25 6.10
N ASP A 151 21.38 7.97 6.21
CA ASP A 151 22.68 7.41 5.78
C ASP A 151 22.87 7.57 4.25
N SER A 152 21.77 7.64 3.49
CA SER A 152 21.76 7.94 2.05
C SER A 152 21.87 9.44 1.74
N GLY A 153 22.09 10.31 2.73
CA GLY A 153 22.25 11.76 2.56
C GLY A 153 20.93 12.53 2.40
N ILE A 154 19.79 11.92 2.66
CA ILE A 154 18.49 12.58 2.57
C ILE A 154 18.20 13.36 3.86
N HIS A 155 17.96 14.66 3.73
CA HIS A 155 17.59 15.49 4.88
C HIS A 155 16.16 15.19 5.36
N ILE A 156 16.02 14.81 6.63
CA ILE A 156 14.75 14.35 7.20
C ILE A 156 14.32 15.30 8.31
N LYS A 157 13.02 15.65 8.31
CA LYS A 157 12.36 16.35 9.41
C LYS A 157 11.24 15.47 9.94
N ILE A 158 11.31 15.10 11.22
CA ILE A 158 10.28 14.29 11.89
C ILE A 158 9.23 15.24 12.47
N LEU A 159 7.97 14.93 12.18
CA LEU A 159 6.81 15.62 12.75
C LEU A 159 6.03 14.58 13.55
N ASN A 160 5.96 14.75 14.86
CA ASN A 160 5.12 13.92 15.72
C ASN A 160 3.76 14.59 15.89
N ASN A 161 2.70 13.85 15.66
CA ASN A 161 1.37 14.25 16.12
C ASN A 161 1.24 13.78 17.58
N ASN A 162 1.42 14.70 18.50
CA ASN A 162 0.99 14.52 19.89
C ASN A 162 -0.50 14.76 20.00
#